data_8cc769c66ca54e61db6e480d90cc68d0
#
_entry.id   8cc769c66ca54e61db6e480d90cc68d0
#
_cell.length_a   1.000
_cell.length_b   1.000
_cell.length_c   1.000
_cell.angle_alpha   90.00
_cell.angle_beta   90.00
_cell.angle_gamma   90.00
#
_symmetry.space_group_name_H-M   'P 1'
#
loop_
_entity.id
_entity.type
_entity.pdbx_description
1 polymer ?
#
loop_
_entity_poly.entity_id
_entity_poly.type
_entity_poly.pdbx_seq_one_letter_code
_entity_poly.pdbx_strand_id
1 'polypeptide(L)'
;MIELEEAQEFVFGQCLKLSADEVEISKSRGLVLAKTVISNDDIPPFPNTAMDGYAVRAVDTELAPVELNVIGTLPAGKVPDFKVGPSEAVRIMTGAVIPEGSDSVVMVEKTREVE
;
A
#
# COMPACT_ATOMS: atom_id res chain seq x y z
N MET A 1 13.46 -7.56 -48.43
CA MET A 1 12.54 -7.00 -47.42
C MET A 1 13.30 -7.09 -46.11
N ILE A 2 13.36 -6.03 -45.33
CA ILE A 2 14.07 -5.99 -44.04
C ILE A 2 13.03 -6.32 -42.95
N GLU A 3 13.43 -7.08 -41.94
CA GLU A 3 12.57 -7.40 -40.79
C GLU A 3 12.37 -6.17 -39.89
N LEU A 4 11.29 -6.14 -39.11
CA LEU A 4 10.90 -4.98 -38.27
C LEU A 4 11.99 -4.64 -37.26
N GLU A 5 12.51 -5.65 -36.59
CA GLU A 5 13.53 -5.52 -35.55
C GLU A 5 14.83 -4.93 -36.14
N GLU A 6 15.24 -5.41 -37.30
CA GLU A 6 16.44 -4.91 -38.02
C GLU A 6 16.24 -3.45 -38.44
N ALA A 7 15.03 -3.09 -38.91
CA ALA A 7 14.69 -1.72 -39.24
C ALA A 7 14.72 -0.78 -38.00
N GLN A 8 14.21 -1.26 -36.89
CA GLN A 8 14.24 -0.51 -35.63
C GLN A 8 15.67 -0.28 -35.12
N GLU A 9 16.50 -1.31 -35.10
CA GLU A 9 17.90 -1.18 -34.69
C GLU A 9 18.66 -0.19 -35.59
N PHE A 10 18.42 -0.23 -36.88
CA PHE A 10 19.03 0.71 -37.82
C PHE A 10 18.61 2.16 -37.51
N VAL A 11 17.30 2.40 -37.31
CA VAL A 11 16.78 3.74 -36.99
C VAL A 11 17.35 4.23 -35.66
N PHE A 12 17.32 3.41 -34.62
CA PHE A 12 17.84 3.80 -33.31
C PHE A 12 19.35 4.06 -33.33
N GLY A 13 20.09 3.30 -34.13
CA GLY A 13 21.54 3.52 -34.32
C GLY A 13 21.88 4.87 -34.99
N GLN A 14 20.93 5.47 -35.73
CA GLN A 14 21.09 6.79 -36.34
C GLN A 14 20.59 7.94 -35.46
N CYS A 15 19.86 7.65 -34.36
CA CYS A 15 19.35 8.67 -33.49
C CYS A 15 20.44 9.21 -32.56
N LEU A 16 20.62 10.52 -32.54
CA LEU A 16 21.49 11.17 -31.56
C LEU A 16 20.78 11.27 -30.21
N LYS A 17 21.45 10.78 -29.19
CA LYS A 17 20.96 10.97 -27.82
C LYS A 17 21.15 12.42 -27.40
N LEU A 18 20.04 13.08 -27.04
CA LEU A 18 20.06 14.46 -26.54
C LEU A 18 20.75 14.52 -25.16
N SER A 19 21.33 15.68 -24.84
CA SER A 19 21.82 15.96 -23.50
C SER A 19 20.66 16.07 -22.50
N ALA A 20 20.94 15.75 -21.24
CA ALA A 20 19.98 15.96 -20.16
C ALA A 20 20.05 17.40 -19.65
N ASP A 21 18.90 18.01 -19.47
CA ASP A 21 18.76 19.36 -18.91
C ASP A 21 17.97 19.31 -17.58
N GLU A 22 18.26 20.25 -16.68
CA GLU A 22 17.50 20.47 -15.46
C GLU A 22 16.38 21.47 -15.74
N VAL A 23 15.14 21.05 -15.46
CA VAL A 23 13.96 21.88 -15.62
C VAL A 23 13.10 21.90 -14.36
N GLU A 24 12.38 22.97 -14.13
CA GLU A 24 11.38 23.00 -13.08
C GLU A 24 10.32 21.93 -13.29
N ILE A 25 9.89 21.27 -12.21
CA ILE A 25 8.89 20.19 -12.28
C ILE A 25 7.58 20.63 -12.94
N SER A 26 7.19 21.89 -12.75
CA SER A 26 6.02 22.50 -13.41
C SER A 26 6.11 22.54 -14.93
N LYS A 27 7.32 22.54 -15.47
CA LYS A 27 7.63 22.58 -16.91
C LYS A 27 8.02 21.21 -17.48
N SER A 28 8.08 20.16 -16.66
CA SER A 28 8.54 18.82 -17.06
C SER A 28 7.50 18.01 -17.81
N ARG A 29 6.26 18.45 -17.87
CA ARG A 29 5.17 17.74 -18.58
C ARG A 29 5.52 17.52 -20.05
N GLY A 30 5.49 16.26 -20.48
CA GLY A 30 5.80 15.87 -21.86
C GLY A 30 7.29 15.64 -22.14
N LEU A 31 8.17 15.85 -21.15
CA LEU A 31 9.58 15.53 -21.26
C LEU A 31 9.84 14.10 -20.84
N VAL A 32 10.98 13.55 -21.29
CA VAL A 32 11.45 12.20 -20.95
C VAL A 32 12.47 12.31 -19.82
N LEU A 33 12.33 11.48 -18.79
CA LEU A 33 13.27 11.41 -17.69
C LEU A 33 14.65 10.94 -18.19
N ALA A 34 15.68 11.73 -17.90
CA ALA A 34 17.06 11.39 -18.22
C ALA A 34 17.69 10.43 -17.21
N LYS A 35 17.16 10.39 -15.98
CA LYS A 35 17.61 9.51 -14.90
C LYS A 35 16.41 8.81 -14.26
N THR A 36 16.61 7.59 -13.82
CA THR A 36 15.61 6.87 -13.02
C THR A 36 15.34 7.62 -11.71
N VAL A 37 14.07 7.82 -11.40
CA VAL A 37 13.63 8.33 -10.09
C VAL A 37 13.39 7.14 -9.17
N ILE A 38 14.05 7.15 -8.03
CA ILE A 38 13.95 6.11 -7.01
C ILE A 38 13.42 6.78 -5.74
N SER A 39 12.39 6.19 -5.12
CA SER A 39 11.94 6.61 -3.80
C SER A 39 12.98 6.20 -2.76
N ASN A 40 13.26 7.08 -1.81
CA ASN A 40 14.13 6.77 -0.67
C ASN A 40 13.34 6.15 0.50
N ASP A 41 12.01 6.20 0.44
CA ASP A 41 11.12 5.71 1.47
C ASP A 41 10.16 4.66 0.90
N ASP A 42 9.74 3.73 1.72
CA ASP A 42 8.66 2.80 1.39
C ASP A 42 7.32 3.54 1.21
N ILE A 43 6.51 3.10 0.26
CA ILE A 43 5.17 3.66 0.03
C ILE A 43 4.14 2.52 0.00
N PRO A 44 3.36 2.38 1.07
CA PRO A 44 3.27 3.19 2.30
C PRO A 44 4.48 2.98 3.23
N PRO A 45 4.80 3.97 4.11
CA PRO A 45 5.97 3.91 4.98
C PRO A 45 5.83 2.93 6.16
N PHE A 46 4.66 2.36 6.35
CA PHE A 46 4.34 1.35 7.37
C PHE A 46 3.14 0.50 6.91
N PRO A 47 2.97 -0.72 7.44
CA PRO A 47 1.77 -1.52 7.22
C PRO A 47 0.53 -0.77 7.69
N ASN A 48 -0.41 -0.49 6.79
CA ASN A 48 -1.65 0.20 7.09
C ASN A 48 -2.86 -0.53 6.48
N THR A 49 -4.06 -0.18 6.96
CA THR A 49 -5.30 -0.70 6.39
C THR A 49 -5.82 0.19 5.27
N ALA A 50 -6.37 -0.44 4.22
CA ALA A 50 -7.06 0.24 3.14
C ALA A 50 -8.58 0.37 3.38
N MET A 51 -9.11 -0.12 4.52
CA MET A 51 -10.54 -0.18 4.79
C MET A 51 -10.83 0.04 6.28
N ASP A 52 -12.05 0.47 6.57
CA ASP A 52 -12.59 0.52 7.93
C ASP A 52 -13.02 -0.89 8.36
N GLY A 53 -12.68 -1.28 9.58
CA GLY A 53 -12.97 -2.62 10.05
C GLY A 53 -12.37 -2.94 11.40
N TYR A 54 -12.03 -4.21 11.56
CA TYR A 54 -11.43 -4.74 12.77
C TYR A 54 -10.15 -5.49 12.43
N ALA A 55 -9.03 -5.04 13.00
CA ALA A 55 -7.77 -5.76 12.96
C ALA A 55 -7.84 -6.96 13.89
N VAL A 56 -7.57 -8.13 13.35
CA VAL A 56 -7.73 -9.43 14.02
C VAL A 56 -6.57 -10.35 13.67
N ARG A 57 -6.47 -11.46 14.35
CA ARG A 57 -5.66 -12.59 13.91
C ARG A 57 -6.52 -13.46 12.98
N ALA A 58 -6.05 -13.75 11.79
CA ALA A 58 -6.79 -14.56 10.81
C ALA A 58 -7.27 -15.90 11.38
N VAL A 59 -6.39 -16.55 12.17
CA VAL A 59 -6.69 -17.84 12.82
C VAL A 59 -7.93 -17.79 13.73
N ASP A 60 -8.23 -16.65 14.34
CA ASP A 60 -9.38 -16.49 15.23
C ASP A 60 -10.70 -16.32 14.44
N THR A 61 -10.63 -16.17 13.12
CA THR A 61 -11.80 -16.00 12.23
C THR A 61 -12.04 -17.17 11.29
N GLU A 62 -11.23 -18.20 11.33
CA GLU A 62 -11.36 -19.39 10.42
C GLU A 62 -12.72 -20.09 10.53
N LEU A 63 -13.31 -20.10 11.73
CA LEU A 63 -14.61 -20.75 11.99
C LEU A 63 -15.74 -19.73 12.11
N ALA A 64 -15.65 -18.60 11.39
CA ALA A 64 -16.69 -17.58 11.43
C ALA A 64 -18.09 -18.17 11.10
N PRO A 65 -19.18 -17.67 11.78
CA PRO A 65 -19.22 -16.52 12.67
C PRO A 65 -18.64 -16.80 14.07
N VAL A 66 -17.79 -15.91 14.54
CA VAL A 66 -17.16 -15.96 15.88
C VAL A 66 -17.31 -14.63 16.59
N GLU A 67 -17.28 -14.64 17.91
CA GLU A 67 -17.26 -13.43 18.73
C GLU A 67 -15.83 -13.12 19.16
N LEU A 68 -15.43 -11.86 18.98
CA LEU A 68 -14.11 -11.36 19.39
C LEU A 68 -14.28 -10.17 20.33
N ASN A 69 -13.39 -10.04 21.31
CA ASN A 69 -13.38 -8.94 22.25
C ASN A 69 -12.70 -7.71 21.63
N VAL A 70 -13.43 -6.60 21.47
CA VAL A 70 -12.88 -5.35 20.95
C VAL A 70 -12.13 -4.60 22.05
N ILE A 71 -10.80 -4.63 22.02
CA ILE A 71 -9.94 -4.06 23.06
C ILE A 71 -9.65 -2.56 22.86
N GLY A 72 -10.01 -1.99 21.74
CA GLY A 72 -9.79 -0.56 21.48
C GLY A 72 -10.14 -0.12 20.08
N THR A 73 -9.92 1.18 19.83
CA THR A 73 -10.12 1.82 18.52
C THR A 73 -8.86 2.57 18.11
N LEU A 74 -8.39 2.34 16.90
CA LEU A 74 -7.19 2.94 16.36
C LEU A 74 -7.52 3.77 15.10
N PRO A 75 -7.62 5.09 15.20
CA PRO A 75 -7.77 5.97 14.05
C PRO A 75 -6.46 6.17 13.31
N ALA A 76 -6.54 6.63 12.05
CA ALA A 76 -5.36 7.05 11.30
C ALA A 76 -4.56 8.13 12.04
N GLY A 77 -3.24 8.09 11.87
CA GLY A 77 -2.32 9.05 12.49
C GLY A 77 -1.98 8.79 13.96
N LYS A 78 -2.45 7.70 14.54
CA LYS A 78 -2.03 7.22 15.86
C LYS A 78 -1.16 5.99 15.76
N VAL A 79 -0.20 5.87 16.66
CA VAL A 79 0.59 4.65 16.84
C VAL A 79 -0.11 3.81 17.91
N PRO A 80 -0.35 2.50 17.67
CA PRO A 80 -0.93 1.62 18.67
C PRO A 80 0.03 1.41 19.85
N ASP A 81 -0.49 1.43 21.06
CA ASP A 81 0.21 1.13 22.31
C ASP A 81 -0.21 -0.21 22.93
N PHE A 82 -0.92 -1.03 22.14
CA PHE A 82 -1.44 -2.34 22.51
C PHE A 82 -1.14 -3.37 21.40
N LYS A 83 -1.26 -4.64 21.77
CA LYS A 83 -1.15 -5.78 20.85
C LYS A 83 -2.46 -6.54 20.80
N VAL A 84 -2.79 -7.13 19.65
CA VAL A 84 -3.95 -8.00 19.47
C VAL A 84 -3.58 -9.43 19.90
N GLY A 85 -4.23 -9.90 20.95
CA GLY A 85 -4.13 -11.26 21.47
C GLY A 85 -5.14 -12.23 20.86
N PRO A 86 -5.16 -13.49 21.34
CA PRO A 86 -6.16 -14.48 20.93
C PRO A 86 -7.60 -14.02 21.27
N SER A 87 -8.52 -14.20 20.33
CA SER A 87 -9.92 -13.79 20.43
C SER A 87 -10.15 -12.30 20.70
N GLU A 88 -9.19 -11.47 20.34
CA GLU A 88 -9.27 -10.02 20.42
C GLU A 88 -9.36 -9.37 19.06
N ALA A 89 -9.93 -8.18 19.02
CA ALA A 89 -10.02 -7.33 17.84
C ALA A 89 -9.76 -5.87 18.22
N VAL A 90 -9.28 -5.09 17.26
CA VAL A 90 -9.13 -3.63 17.38
C VAL A 90 -9.90 -2.99 16.25
N ARG A 91 -10.83 -2.08 16.59
CA ARG A 91 -11.48 -1.29 15.55
C ARG A 91 -10.47 -0.36 14.91
N ILE A 92 -10.33 -0.42 13.59
CA ILE A 92 -9.35 0.38 12.84
C ILE A 92 -10.00 1.11 11.67
N MET A 93 -9.44 2.24 11.32
CA MET A 93 -9.94 3.11 10.25
C MET A 93 -8.94 3.14 9.09
N THR A 94 -9.43 3.39 7.90
CA THR A 94 -8.60 3.53 6.68
C THR A 94 -7.38 4.42 6.96
N GLY A 95 -6.21 3.92 6.58
CA GLY A 95 -4.92 4.59 6.82
C GLY A 95 -4.32 4.38 8.21
N ALA A 96 -5.02 3.69 9.13
CA ALA A 96 -4.46 3.35 10.43
C ALA A 96 -3.35 2.29 10.32
N VAL A 97 -2.38 2.37 11.21
CA VAL A 97 -1.32 1.37 11.35
C VAL A 97 -1.92 0.03 11.76
N ILE A 98 -1.47 -1.06 11.19
CA ILE A 98 -1.86 -2.41 11.62
C ILE A 98 -1.21 -2.68 12.98
N PRO A 99 -1.98 -2.93 14.06
CA PRO A 99 -1.42 -3.19 15.37
C PRO A 99 -0.69 -4.54 15.42
N GLU A 100 0.36 -4.60 16.22
CA GLU A 100 1.12 -5.84 16.43
C GLU A 100 0.21 -6.97 16.92
N GLY A 101 0.45 -8.18 16.44
CA GLY A 101 -0.35 -9.36 16.75
C GLY A 101 -1.51 -9.62 15.78
N SER A 102 -1.96 -8.62 15.03
CA SER A 102 -2.94 -8.80 13.94
C SER A 102 -2.24 -9.03 12.60
N ASP A 103 -2.86 -9.80 11.74
CA ASP A 103 -2.40 -10.14 10.38
C ASP A 103 -3.51 -10.02 9.34
N SER A 104 -4.71 -9.66 9.76
CA SER A 104 -5.88 -9.54 8.91
C SER A 104 -6.80 -8.39 9.35
N VAL A 105 -7.60 -7.88 8.41
CA VAL A 105 -8.64 -6.90 8.69
C VAL A 105 -9.96 -7.41 8.15
N VAL A 106 -10.96 -7.50 9.03
CA VAL A 106 -12.35 -7.81 8.66
C VAL A 106 -13.08 -6.50 8.47
N MET A 107 -13.67 -6.27 7.30
CA MET A 107 -14.43 -5.07 6.98
C MET A 107 -15.63 -4.90 7.93
N VAL A 108 -15.93 -3.67 8.34
CA VAL A 108 -17.04 -3.39 9.24
C VAL A 108 -18.38 -3.92 8.72
N GLU A 109 -18.60 -3.88 7.41
CA GLU A 109 -19.82 -4.37 6.76
C GLU A 109 -20.04 -5.88 6.88
N LYS A 110 -19.00 -6.63 7.26
CA LYS A 110 -19.05 -8.09 7.49
C LYS A 110 -19.13 -8.45 8.99
N THR A 111 -19.32 -7.46 9.83
CA THR A 111 -19.38 -7.62 11.29
C THR A 111 -20.69 -7.08 11.83
N ARG A 112 -20.99 -7.44 13.07
CA ARG A 112 -22.05 -6.81 13.89
C ARG A 112 -21.53 -6.69 15.32
N GLU A 113 -21.86 -5.61 15.99
CA GLU A 113 -21.61 -5.47 17.41
C GLU A 113 -22.65 -6.31 18.17
N VAL A 114 -22.20 -7.00 19.22
CA VAL A 114 -23.00 -7.79 20.15
C VAL A 114 -22.86 -7.13 21.52
N GLU A 115 -23.98 -6.83 22.17
CA GLU A 115 -24.01 -6.24 23.51
C GLU A 115 -23.66 -7.27 24.60
#